data_f84fb20deb7f26a987a167ca10b946ad
#
_entry.id   f84fb20deb7f26a987a167ca10b946ad
#
_cell.length_a   1.000
_cell.length_b   1.000
_cell.length_c   1.000
_cell.angle_alpha   90.00
_cell.angle_beta   90.00
_cell.angle_gamma   90.00
#
_symmetry.space_group_name_H-M   'P 1'
#
loop_
_entity.id
_entity.type
_entity.pdbx_description
1 polymer ?
#
loop_
_entity_poly.entity_id
_entity_poly.type
_entity_poly.pdbx_seq_one_letter_code
_entity_poly.pdbx_strand_id
1 'polypeptide(L)'
;EASWENGVRSLRKSEMGSLRKLLGDVFFAELPDIQPHAINAENASNLLVVVEDGEVVSHIATIKRHVSVLGCSLKIASLGGVATYKSHRGKGHASALLEKTMAVCRNEGVDYIMVSGYRNMYHRYGCRHVGKDWEFRLDQEQASNFDDTGFTISHASKEDIDALGAIYR
;
A
#
# COMPACT_ATOMS: atom_id res chain seq x y z
N GLU A 1 22.49 12.86 0.67
CA GLU A 1 21.30 12.27 0.01
C GLU A 1 21.82 11.38 -1.12
N ALA A 2 21.62 10.07 -1.00
CA ALA A 2 22.04 9.13 -2.03
C ALA A 2 21.12 9.28 -3.25
N SER A 3 21.69 9.71 -4.38
CA SER A 3 21.02 9.58 -5.68
C SER A 3 21.11 8.10 -6.07
N TRP A 4 19.95 7.48 -6.26
CA TRP A 4 19.90 6.08 -6.67
C TRP A 4 20.07 5.96 -8.19
N GLU A 5 20.62 4.83 -8.63
CA GLU A 5 20.63 4.49 -10.05
C GLU A 5 19.21 4.58 -10.64
N ASN A 6 19.08 5.08 -11.86
CA ASN A 6 17.82 5.33 -12.55
C ASN A 6 16.87 6.38 -11.92
N GLY A 7 17.38 7.32 -11.13
CA GLY A 7 16.60 8.41 -10.58
C GLY A 7 15.60 8.01 -9.47
N VAL A 8 15.62 6.76 -9.00
CA VAL A 8 14.76 6.30 -7.90
C VAL A 8 15.32 6.77 -6.56
N ARG A 9 14.50 7.43 -5.76
CA ARG A 9 14.85 7.91 -4.42
C ARG A 9 13.64 8.01 -3.50
N SER A 10 13.88 8.23 -2.22
CA SER A 10 12.79 8.57 -1.29
C SER A 10 12.20 9.95 -1.62
N LEU A 11 10.92 10.08 -1.34
CA LEU A 11 10.17 11.32 -1.47
C LEU A 11 10.75 12.41 -0.54
N ARG A 12 10.90 13.63 -1.03
CA ARG A 12 11.14 14.81 -0.19
C ARG A 12 9.81 15.34 0.33
N LYS A 13 9.78 15.86 1.55
CA LYS A 13 8.55 16.41 2.15
C LYS A 13 7.89 17.50 1.29
N SER A 14 8.70 18.32 0.62
CA SER A 14 8.24 19.36 -0.30
C SER A 14 7.53 18.83 -1.56
N GLU A 15 7.73 17.55 -1.90
CA GLU A 15 7.15 16.90 -3.09
C GLU A 15 5.84 16.18 -2.79
N MET A 16 5.37 16.21 -1.55
CA MET A 16 4.13 15.53 -1.14
C MET A 16 2.92 15.99 -1.97
N GLY A 17 2.84 17.26 -2.31
CA GLY A 17 1.77 17.79 -3.17
C GLY A 17 1.79 17.15 -4.57
N SER A 18 2.98 17.01 -5.18
CA SER A 18 3.14 16.36 -6.49
C SER A 18 2.79 14.87 -6.43
N LEU A 19 3.18 14.16 -5.35
CA LEU A 19 2.79 12.78 -5.14
C LEU A 19 1.26 12.62 -5.01
N ARG A 20 0.61 13.47 -4.20
CA ARG A 20 -0.85 13.43 -4.03
C ARG A 20 -1.57 13.65 -5.35
N LYS A 21 -1.08 14.58 -6.18
CA LYS A 21 -1.59 14.80 -7.54
C LYS A 21 -1.45 13.54 -8.40
N LEU A 22 -0.27 12.92 -8.46
CA LEU A 22 -0.06 11.67 -9.21
C LEU A 22 -1.05 10.58 -8.78
N LEU A 23 -1.24 10.38 -7.48
CA LEU A 23 -2.14 9.35 -6.95
C LEU A 23 -3.62 9.65 -7.29
N GLY A 24 -4.03 10.92 -7.16
CA GLY A 24 -5.37 11.37 -7.54
C GLY A 24 -5.66 11.17 -9.01
N ASP A 25 -4.70 11.53 -9.89
CA ASP A 25 -4.86 11.42 -11.35
C ASP A 25 -4.85 9.96 -11.84
N VAL A 26 -4.11 9.07 -11.16
CA VAL A 26 -3.96 7.66 -11.59
C VAL A 26 -5.04 6.76 -11.00
N PHE A 27 -5.52 7.03 -9.81
CA PHE A 27 -6.54 6.24 -9.12
C PHE A 27 -7.84 7.03 -8.96
N PHE A 28 -7.93 7.84 -7.92
CA PHE A 28 -9.05 8.74 -7.61
C PHE A 28 -8.57 9.78 -6.59
N ALA A 29 -9.18 10.96 -6.60
CA ALA A 29 -8.68 12.14 -5.89
C ALA A 29 -8.50 11.94 -4.38
N GLU A 30 -9.40 11.17 -3.76
CA GLU A 30 -9.45 10.94 -2.32
C GLU A 30 -8.48 9.86 -1.82
N LEU A 31 -7.79 9.11 -2.71
CA LEU A 31 -6.91 8.01 -2.30
C LEU A 31 -5.89 8.41 -1.24
N PRO A 32 -5.18 9.55 -1.34
CA PRO A 32 -4.23 9.95 -0.31
C PRO A 32 -4.86 10.24 1.05
N ASP A 33 -6.13 10.63 1.08
CA ASP A 33 -6.86 10.92 2.32
C ASP A 33 -7.44 9.67 2.96
N ILE A 34 -7.75 8.64 2.17
CA ILE A 34 -8.20 7.33 2.65
C ILE A 34 -7.03 6.52 3.23
N GLN A 35 -5.80 6.80 2.79
CA GLN A 35 -4.60 6.11 3.27
C GLN A 35 -3.63 7.06 4.00
N PRO A 36 -4.06 7.81 5.00
CA PRO A 36 -3.22 8.81 5.66
C PRO A 36 -2.03 8.20 6.40
N HIS A 37 -2.13 6.94 6.83
CA HIS A 37 -1.05 6.20 7.48
C HIS A 37 0.08 5.81 6.51
N ALA A 38 -0.22 5.73 5.22
CA ALA A 38 0.75 5.40 4.17
C ALA A 38 1.32 6.64 3.50
N ILE A 39 0.44 7.59 3.12
CA ILE A 39 0.77 8.76 2.30
C ILE A 39 0.81 10.02 3.19
N ASN A 40 1.90 10.14 3.95
CA ASN A 40 2.14 11.28 4.82
C ASN A 40 3.63 11.64 4.89
N ALA A 41 3.94 12.82 5.44
CA ALA A 41 5.30 13.34 5.50
C ALA A 41 6.22 12.57 6.46
N GLU A 42 5.68 11.89 7.45
CA GLU A 42 6.44 11.07 8.41
C GLU A 42 6.92 9.77 7.77
N ASN A 43 6.11 9.23 6.84
CA ASN A 43 6.44 8.03 6.07
C ASN A 43 7.25 8.32 4.80
N ALA A 44 7.69 9.55 4.55
CA ALA A 44 8.34 9.96 3.29
C ALA A 44 9.56 9.10 2.91
N SER A 45 10.29 8.56 3.87
CA SER A 45 11.43 7.64 3.64
C SER A 45 11.03 6.31 2.99
N ASN A 46 9.78 5.89 3.18
CA ASN A 46 9.20 4.66 2.63
C ASN A 46 8.36 4.91 1.35
N LEU A 47 8.33 6.16 0.88
CA LEU A 47 7.69 6.56 -0.37
C LEU A 47 8.77 6.73 -1.42
N LEU A 48 8.99 5.71 -2.25
CA LEU A 48 9.97 5.79 -3.33
C LEU A 48 9.32 6.43 -4.56
N VAL A 49 10.07 7.32 -5.21
CA VAL A 49 9.60 8.08 -6.36
C VAL A 49 10.64 8.15 -7.48
N VAL A 50 10.14 8.36 -8.70
CA VAL A 50 10.89 8.92 -9.82
C VAL A 50 10.35 10.31 -10.07
N VAL A 51 11.26 11.28 -10.23
CA VAL A 51 10.93 12.69 -10.50
C VAL A 51 11.54 13.08 -11.84
N GLU A 52 10.73 13.60 -12.73
CA GLU A 52 11.15 14.21 -14.01
C GLU A 52 10.61 15.66 -14.04
N ASP A 53 11.42 16.60 -14.47
CA ASP A 53 11.07 18.03 -14.59
C ASP A 53 10.42 18.63 -13.31
N GLY A 54 10.85 18.17 -12.15
CA GLY A 54 10.36 18.62 -10.85
C GLY A 54 9.03 18.01 -10.41
N GLU A 55 8.42 17.14 -11.21
CA GLU A 55 7.18 16.43 -10.87
C GLU A 55 7.43 14.96 -10.53
N VAL A 56 6.71 14.44 -9.55
CA VAL A 56 6.68 12.99 -9.24
C VAL A 56 5.89 12.29 -10.35
N VAL A 57 6.58 11.48 -11.16
CA VAL A 57 5.98 10.80 -12.32
C VAL A 57 5.72 9.32 -12.09
N SER A 58 6.37 8.74 -11.09
CA SER A 58 6.14 7.34 -10.68
C SER A 58 6.39 7.16 -9.19
N HIS A 59 5.67 6.24 -8.55
CA HIS A 59 5.67 6.07 -7.11
C HIS A 59 5.39 4.63 -6.68
N ILE A 60 5.97 4.24 -5.55
CA ILE A 60 5.63 3.07 -4.74
C ILE A 60 5.68 3.44 -3.25
N ALA A 61 4.64 3.12 -2.50
CA ALA A 61 4.65 3.20 -1.04
C ALA A 61 4.98 1.83 -0.43
N THR A 62 5.72 1.84 0.65
CA THR A 62 6.01 0.65 1.46
C THR A 62 5.52 0.89 2.88
N ILE A 63 4.67 0.00 3.38
CA ILE A 63 4.13 0.04 4.74
C ILE A 63 4.65 -1.19 5.46
N LYS A 64 5.56 -0.98 6.43
CA LYS A 64 6.21 -2.06 7.19
C LYS A 64 5.48 -2.28 8.51
N ARG A 65 5.24 -3.54 8.86
CA ARG A 65 4.54 -3.94 10.09
C ARG A 65 5.13 -5.24 10.65
N HIS A 66 4.98 -5.43 11.96
CA HIS A 66 5.13 -6.74 12.57
C HIS A 66 3.74 -7.37 12.72
N VAL A 67 3.63 -8.62 12.33
CA VAL A 67 2.40 -9.42 12.43
C VAL A 67 2.70 -10.74 13.11
N SER A 68 1.70 -11.31 13.78
CA SER A 68 1.77 -12.67 14.31
C SER A 68 0.97 -13.60 13.41
N VAL A 69 1.61 -14.67 12.93
CA VAL A 69 0.96 -15.68 12.11
C VAL A 69 1.25 -17.05 12.75
N LEU A 70 0.23 -17.73 13.24
CA LEU A 70 0.36 -19.02 13.93
C LEU A 70 1.41 -19.01 15.05
N GLY A 71 1.47 -17.91 15.81
CA GLY A 71 2.42 -17.72 16.91
C GLY A 71 3.83 -17.27 16.49
N CYS A 72 4.12 -17.16 15.19
CA CYS A 72 5.39 -16.63 14.67
C CYS A 72 5.28 -15.13 14.43
N SER A 73 6.27 -14.37 14.92
CA SER A 73 6.39 -12.93 14.60
C SER A 73 7.10 -12.76 13.27
N LEU A 74 6.46 -12.07 12.34
CA LEU A 74 6.99 -11.76 11.01
C LEU A 74 7.05 -10.26 10.80
N LYS A 75 8.13 -9.77 10.19
CA LYS A 75 8.22 -8.40 9.68
C LYS A 75 7.76 -8.39 8.23
N ILE A 76 6.62 -7.79 7.96
CA ILE A 76 6.06 -7.72 6.61
C ILE A 76 6.13 -6.31 6.04
N ALA A 77 6.12 -6.22 4.71
CA ALA A 77 5.96 -4.98 3.98
C ALA A 77 4.79 -5.09 3.00
N SER A 78 3.85 -4.17 3.07
CA SER A 78 2.77 -4.04 2.09
C SER A 78 3.14 -2.96 1.07
N LEU A 79 2.98 -3.26 -0.22
CA LEU A 79 3.16 -2.29 -1.29
C LEU A 79 1.82 -1.63 -1.63
N GLY A 80 1.82 -0.31 -1.72
CA GLY A 80 0.63 0.47 -2.03
C GLY A 80 0.91 1.64 -2.97
N GLY A 81 -0.14 2.23 -3.53
CA GLY A 81 -0.06 3.41 -4.36
C GLY A 81 0.88 3.30 -5.56
N VAL A 82 1.04 2.10 -6.15
CA VAL A 82 1.96 1.88 -7.27
C VAL A 82 1.42 2.57 -8.52
N ALA A 83 1.90 3.76 -8.77
CA ALA A 83 1.43 4.65 -9.81
C ALA A 83 2.54 5.05 -10.77
N THR A 84 2.18 5.28 -12.04
CA THR A 84 3.01 5.91 -13.05
C THR A 84 2.09 6.64 -14.01
N TYR A 85 2.34 7.90 -14.28
CA TYR A 85 1.59 8.66 -15.28
C TYR A 85 1.61 7.95 -16.63
N LYS A 86 0.49 8.00 -17.35
CA LYS A 86 0.34 7.30 -18.64
C LYS A 86 1.44 7.69 -19.64
N SER A 87 1.81 8.97 -19.69
CA SER A 87 2.87 9.52 -20.54
C SER A 87 4.28 9.02 -20.18
N HIS A 88 4.47 8.48 -18.97
CA HIS A 88 5.76 8.00 -18.46
C HIS A 88 5.82 6.46 -18.34
N ARG A 89 4.78 5.76 -18.80
CA ARG A 89 4.78 4.30 -18.85
C ARG A 89 5.71 3.77 -19.93
N GLY A 90 6.17 2.54 -19.78
CA GLY A 90 7.10 1.91 -20.73
C GLY A 90 8.57 2.29 -20.55
N LYS A 91 8.88 3.31 -19.69
CA LYS A 91 10.25 3.76 -19.42
C LYS A 91 10.97 2.95 -18.32
N GLY A 92 10.33 1.92 -17.74
CA GLY A 92 10.94 1.07 -16.70
C GLY A 92 10.82 1.61 -15.27
N HIS A 93 10.22 2.79 -15.03
CA HIS A 93 10.15 3.42 -13.71
C HIS A 93 9.56 2.51 -12.62
N ALA A 94 8.41 1.88 -12.89
CA ALA A 94 7.77 1.00 -11.91
C ALA A 94 8.64 -0.23 -11.57
N SER A 95 9.39 -0.76 -12.54
CA SER A 95 10.34 -1.86 -12.32
C SER A 95 11.51 -1.41 -11.45
N ALA A 96 12.12 -0.26 -11.74
CA ALA A 96 13.21 0.29 -10.95
C ALA A 96 12.78 0.60 -9.50
N LEU A 97 11.57 1.15 -9.32
CA LEU A 97 10.98 1.36 -8.00
C LEU A 97 10.79 0.05 -7.24
N LEU A 98 10.27 -0.99 -7.89
CA LEU A 98 10.07 -2.30 -7.27
C LEU A 98 11.39 -2.96 -6.88
N GLU A 99 12.38 -2.95 -7.76
CA GLU A 99 13.74 -3.47 -7.48
C GLU A 99 14.34 -2.79 -6.25
N LYS A 100 14.25 -1.46 -6.21
CA LYS A 100 14.76 -0.70 -5.06
C LYS A 100 14.00 -1.01 -3.79
N THR A 101 12.67 -1.10 -3.86
CA THR A 101 11.83 -1.49 -2.72
C THR A 101 12.23 -2.86 -2.18
N MET A 102 12.42 -3.84 -3.06
CA MET A 102 12.84 -5.20 -2.66
C MET A 102 14.24 -5.20 -2.03
N ALA A 103 15.17 -4.40 -2.56
CA ALA A 103 16.50 -4.28 -1.98
C ALA A 103 16.47 -3.66 -0.58
N VAL A 104 15.68 -2.58 -0.40
CA VAL A 104 15.48 -1.94 0.92
C VAL A 104 14.85 -2.93 1.90
N CYS A 105 13.77 -3.60 1.51
CA CYS A 105 13.09 -4.59 2.35
C CYS A 105 14.03 -5.72 2.78
N ARG A 106 14.85 -6.23 1.86
CA ARG A 106 15.84 -7.29 2.17
C ARG A 106 16.87 -6.79 3.18
N ASN A 107 17.43 -5.61 2.97
CA ASN A 107 18.43 -5.04 3.87
C ASN A 107 17.88 -4.74 5.27
N GLU A 108 16.58 -4.48 5.37
CA GLU A 108 15.91 -4.23 6.65
C GLU A 108 15.37 -5.50 7.32
N GLY A 109 15.61 -6.68 6.77
CA GLY A 109 15.16 -7.95 7.33
C GLY A 109 13.64 -8.12 7.25
N VAL A 110 13.01 -7.68 6.16
CA VAL A 110 11.59 -7.95 5.88
C VAL A 110 11.48 -9.40 5.41
N ASP A 111 10.65 -10.18 6.10
CA ASP A 111 10.44 -11.60 5.82
C ASP A 111 9.52 -11.82 4.62
N TYR A 112 8.54 -10.92 4.44
CA TYR A 112 7.48 -11.12 3.45
C TYR A 112 6.99 -9.79 2.87
N ILE A 113 6.90 -9.71 1.53
CA ILE A 113 6.34 -8.56 0.82
C ILE A 113 4.96 -8.95 0.28
N MET A 114 3.95 -8.16 0.63
CA MET A 114 2.57 -8.32 0.18
C MET A 114 2.22 -7.27 -0.87
N VAL A 115 1.52 -7.70 -1.92
CA VAL A 115 0.99 -6.82 -2.95
C VAL A 115 -0.40 -7.30 -3.38
N SER A 116 -1.37 -6.39 -3.43
CA SER A 116 -2.74 -6.69 -3.87
C SER A 116 -2.95 -6.58 -5.38
N GLY A 117 -1.91 -6.21 -6.14
CA GLY A 117 -2.01 -5.99 -7.58
C GLY A 117 -1.75 -7.24 -8.41
N TYR A 118 -2.46 -7.36 -9.54
CA TYR A 118 -2.35 -8.50 -10.48
C TYR A 118 -1.46 -8.22 -11.69
N ARG A 119 -0.60 -7.18 -11.64
CA ARG A 119 0.24 -6.81 -12.78
C ARG A 119 1.36 -7.83 -13.00
N ASN A 120 1.62 -8.19 -14.26
CA ASN A 120 2.68 -9.13 -14.64
C ASN A 120 4.08 -8.77 -14.12
N MET A 121 4.33 -7.48 -13.83
CA MET A 121 5.60 -7.06 -13.26
C MET A 121 5.90 -7.78 -11.93
N TYR A 122 4.92 -7.97 -11.06
CA TYR A 122 5.13 -8.64 -9.77
C TYR A 122 5.56 -10.09 -9.94
N HIS A 123 4.97 -10.81 -10.90
CA HIS A 123 5.37 -12.20 -11.20
C HIS A 123 6.81 -12.30 -11.70
N ARG A 124 7.28 -11.33 -12.50
CA ARG A 124 8.68 -11.28 -12.94
C ARG A 124 9.67 -11.14 -11.79
N TYR A 125 9.25 -10.49 -10.71
CA TYR A 125 10.05 -10.33 -9.48
C TYR A 125 9.79 -11.40 -8.43
N GLY A 126 9.18 -12.52 -8.79
CA GLY A 126 9.02 -13.69 -7.93
C GLY A 126 7.76 -13.70 -7.08
N CYS A 127 6.89 -12.69 -7.18
CA CYS A 127 5.62 -12.73 -6.46
C CYS A 127 4.75 -13.89 -6.96
N ARG A 128 4.04 -14.52 -6.05
CA ARG A 128 3.12 -15.63 -6.30
C ARG A 128 1.78 -15.30 -5.68
N HIS A 129 0.71 -15.77 -6.30
CA HIS A 129 -0.61 -15.74 -5.68
C HIS A 129 -0.64 -16.67 -4.48
N VAL A 130 -1.11 -16.16 -3.36
CA VAL A 130 -1.27 -16.89 -2.11
C VAL A 130 -2.62 -16.58 -1.49
N GLY A 131 -3.22 -17.59 -0.86
CA GLY A 131 -4.51 -17.43 -0.20
C GLY A 131 -5.70 -17.38 -1.18
N LYS A 132 -6.86 -17.10 -0.61
CA LYS A 132 -8.12 -16.85 -1.30
C LYS A 132 -8.81 -15.71 -0.59
N ASP A 133 -9.28 -14.74 -1.35
CA ASP A 133 -10.15 -13.68 -0.86
C ASP A 133 -11.59 -14.05 -1.18
N TRP A 134 -12.48 -13.86 -0.21
CA TRP A 134 -13.92 -14.01 -0.39
C TRP A 134 -14.52 -12.62 -0.34
N GLU A 135 -15.11 -12.18 -1.44
CA GLU A 135 -15.80 -10.89 -1.52
C GLU A 135 -17.30 -11.14 -1.55
N PHE A 136 -18.01 -10.54 -0.61
CA PHE A 136 -19.46 -10.51 -0.58
C PHE A 136 -19.89 -9.10 -0.95
N ARG A 137 -20.70 -8.99 -1.99
CA ARG A 137 -21.31 -7.72 -2.40
C ARG A 137 -22.80 -7.84 -2.18
N LEU A 138 -23.34 -6.89 -1.43
CA LEU A 138 -24.76 -6.75 -1.21
C LEU A 138 -25.18 -5.40 -1.78
N ASP A 139 -26.17 -5.39 -2.64
CA ASP A 139 -26.87 -4.17 -3.01
C ASP A 139 -27.91 -3.81 -1.95
N GLN A 140 -28.54 -2.64 -2.10
CA GLN A 140 -29.51 -2.14 -1.11
C GLN A 140 -30.75 -3.03 -1.01
N GLU A 141 -31.19 -3.63 -2.11
CA GLU A 141 -32.35 -4.53 -2.14
C GLU A 141 -32.05 -5.83 -1.40
N GLN A 142 -30.89 -6.42 -1.68
CA GLN A 142 -30.41 -7.62 -0.97
C GLN A 142 -30.22 -7.35 0.53
N ALA A 143 -29.65 -6.20 0.90
CA ALA A 143 -29.44 -5.83 2.30
C ALA A 143 -30.77 -5.66 3.05
N SER A 144 -31.83 -5.14 2.39
CA SER A 144 -33.14 -4.96 3.00
C SER A 144 -33.91 -6.27 3.30
N ASN A 145 -33.48 -7.38 2.69
CA ASN A 145 -34.04 -8.71 2.91
C ASN A 145 -33.46 -9.46 4.12
N PHE A 146 -32.45 -8.88 4.79
CA PHE A 146 -31.91 -9.46 6.02
C PHE A 146 -32.81 -9.02 7.18
N ASP A 147 -33.33 -10.01 7.92
CA ASP A 147 -34.05 -9.76 9.17
C ASP A 147 -33.11 -9.15 10.20
N ASP A 148 -33.67 -8.32 11.08
CA ASP A 148 -32.96 -7.85 12.26
C ASP A 148 -32.64 -9.06 13.15
N THR A 149 -31.40 -9.45 13.14
CA THR A 149 -30.89 -10.65 13.85
C THR A 149 -30.72 -10.41 15.34
N GLY A 150 -31.20 -9.29 15.88
CA GLY A 150 -31.01 -8.91 17.29
C GLY A 150 -29.59 -8.45 17.64
N PHE A 151 -28.76 -8.13 16.64
CA PHE A 151 -27.46 -7.52 16.87
C PHE A 151 -27.59 -6.01 17.02
N THR A 152 -26.86 -5.47 17.99
CA THR A 152 -26.70 -4.03 18.15
C THR A 152 -25.38 -3.57 17.51
N ILE A 153 -25.45 -2.59 16.61
CA ILE A 153 -24.28 -1.99 15.99
C ILE A 153 -23.96 -0.69 16.73
N SER A 154 -22.75 -0.57 17.25
CA SER A 154 -22.26 0.63 17.91
C SER A 154 -20.85 0.98 17.43
N HIS A 155 -20.43 2.23 17.66
CA HIS A 155 -19.02 2.60 17.46
C HIS A 155 -18.16 1.90 18.51
N ALA A 156 -17.03 1.34 18.09
CA ALA A 156 -16.05 0.76 19.00
C ALA A 156 -15.41 1.85 19.88
N SER A 157 -15.21 1.53 21.14
CA SER A 157 -14.57 2.36 22.13
C SER A 157 -13.20 1.79 22.53
N LYS A 158 -12.48 2.45 23.42
CA LYS A 158 -11.20 1.94 23.94
C LYS A 158 -11.36 0.66 24.77
N GLU A 159 -12.52 0.50 25.40
CA GLU A 159 -12.87 -0.66 26.22
C GLU A 159 -13.04 -1.94 25.39
N ASP A 160 -13.30 -1.78 24.07
CA ASP A 160 -13.51 -2.91 23.15
C ASP A 160 -12.21 -3.46 22.56
N ILE A 161 -11.05 -2.80 22.79
CA ILE A 161 -9.77 -3.13 22.16
C ILE A 161 -9.37 -4.58 22.43
N ASP A 162 -9.50 -5.06 23.66
CA ASP A 162 -9.11 -6.43 24.03
C ASP A 162 -10.01 -7.47 23.37
N ALA A 163 -11.32 -7.22 23.31
CA ALA A 163 -12.30 -8.07 22.65
C ALA A 163 -12.05 -8.10 21.13
N LEU A 164 -11.83 -6.93 20.51
CA LEU A 164 -11.46 -6.84 19.10
C LEU A 164 -10.14 -7.55 18.79
N GLY A 165 -9.13 -7.41 19.66
CA GLY A 165 -7.85 -8.10 19.55
C GLY A 165 -7.97 -9.63 19.64
N ALA A 166 -8.95 -10.14 20.37
CA ALA A 166 -9.20 -11.57 20.49
C ALA A 166 -9.80 -12.19 19.20
N ILE A 167 -10.54 -11.40 18.42
CA ILE A 167 -11.13 -11.85 17.13
C ILE A 167 -10.03 -12.09 16.08
N TYR A 168 -8.89 -11.41 16.19
CA TYR A 168 -7.78 -11.49 15.25
C TYR A 168 -6.66 -12.45 15.66
N ARG A 169 -6.85 -13.24 16.69
CA ARG A 169 -5.91 -14.28 17.13
C ARG A 169 -6.35 -15.65 16.65
#